data_1535366e074a4af15db9ddd16aed8923
#
_entry.id   1535366e074a4af15db9ddd16aed8923
#
_cell.length_a   1.000
_cell.length_b   1.000
_cell.length_c   1.000
_cell.angle_alpha   90.00
_cell.angle_beta   90.00
_cell.angle_gamma   90.00
#
_symmetry.space_group_name_H-M   'P 1'
#
loop_
_entity.id
_entity.type
_entity.pdbx_description
1 polymer ?
#
loop_
_entity_poly.entity_id
_entity_poly.type
_entity_poly.pdbx_seq_one_letter_code
_entity_poly.pdbx_strand_id
1 'polypeptide(L)'
;MAMDTARRVSDVSAEKNLKEVRKRAGLGERRRSMKAGDGLRVCVVGLGYIGLPTASLLGTKGCKVTGVDVRQDVVDTINQGRIHIEEPDLDLLVKSAVNSGKLSASTTPVESDVFVLAVPTPIQPDKQPDVSMVEAAARAIAPWIRKGNLVILESTSPVGTTEDVVARVLREAGHAIGEDVFVAYCPERVLPGRILTELVENDRVVGGVDDTSTEVALEFYQSFVRGEVVATDSRTAEMVKLSENSYRDVNIAFANELSMICSGARISVWEVIRIANRHPRVKILQPGPGVGGHCIAVDPWFIVAGDPANAKLIRAAREVNDRKPHWVIEHVEECAKRVVKPVIACLGLSFKADVDDLRESPAAEIVREIQARNLGELLVVEPHLLFHPDFELVRLDEAVARANIVLVLVDHKQFKRLRRDALNEKILIDTRGLFL
;
A
#
# COMPACT_ATOMS: atom_id res chain seq x y z
N MET A 1 21.01 12.94 28.70
CA MET A 1 21.30 14.39 28.77
C MET A 1 21.74 15.00 27.43
N ALA A 2 22.65 14.39 26.65
CA ALA A 2 23.08 14.94 25.35
C ALA A 2 22.00 14.84 24.22
N MET A 3 21.15 13.83 24.23
CA MET A 3 20.06 13.70 23.25
C MET A 3 18.89 14.67 23.46
N ASP A 4 18.63 15.07 24.71
CA ASP A 4 17.55 16.02 25.05
C ASP A 4 17.91 17.46 24.69
N THR A 5 19.21 17.79 24.75
CA THR A 5 19.72 19.11 24.37
C THR A 5 19.75 19.31 22.86
N ALA A 6 20.06 18.27 22.09
CA ALA A 6 20.03 18.31 20.63
C ALA A 6 18.60 18.48 20.10
N ARG A 7 17.61 17.82 20.71
CA ARG A 7 16.19 17.97 20.38
C ARG A 7 15.67 19.39 20.62
N ARG A 8 16.00 20.01 21.74
CA ARG A 8 15.60 21.40 22.06
C ARG A 8 16.25 22.44 21.15
N VAL A 9 17.46 22.19 20.67
CA VAL A 9 18.15 23.12 19.75
C VAL A 9 17.57 23.02 18.35
N SER A 10 17.12 21.83 17.90
CA SER A 10 16.43 21.65 16.61
C SER A 10 15.04 22.30 16.61
N ASP A 11 14.29 22.20 17.71
CA ASP A 11 12.96 22.79 17.85
C ASP A 11 13.00 24.33 17.83
N VAL A 12 13.98 24.94 18.51
CA VAL A 12 14.16 26.41 18.55
C VAL A 12 14.63 26.95 17.18
N SER A 13 15.43 26.19 16.46
CA SER A 13 15.88 26.54 15.11
C SER A 13 14.74 26.41 14.07
N ALA A 14 13.90 25.37 14.17
CA ALA A 14 12.73 25.18 13.33
C ALA A 14 11.67 26.29 13.57
N GLU A 15 11.39 26.64 14.83
CA GLU A 15 10.46 27.74 15.14
C GLU A 15 10.98 29.12 14.69
N LYS A 16 12.28 29.37 14.74
CA LYS A 16 12.86 30.61 14.22
C LYS A 16 12.78 30.70 12.70
N ASN A 17 13.09 29.61 12.00
CA ASN A 17 12.96 29.55 10.54
C ASN A 17 11.51 29.73 10.11
N LEU A 18 10.55 29.06 10.78
CA LEU A 18 9.12 29.27 10.52
C LEU A 18 8.66 30.71 10.70
N LYS A 19 9.17 31.41 11.74
CA LYS A 19 8.83 32.85 12.00
C LYS A 19 9.44 33.76 10.94
N GLU A 20 10.64 33.46 10.43
CA GLU A 20 11.27 34.27 9.38
C GLU A 20 10.62 34.05 8.01
N VAL A 21 10.23 32.82 7.68
CA VAL A 21 9.48 32.49 6.45
C VAL A 21 8.11 33.16 6.47
N ARG A 22 7.38 33.12 7.61
CA ARG A 22 6.10 33.84 7.79
C ARG A 22 6.22 35.34 7.59
N LYS A 23 7.35 35.94 7.98
CA LYS A 23 7.61 37.36 7.80
C LYS A 23 7.96 37.73 6.37
N ARG A 24 8.63 36.85 5.63
CA ARG A 24 8.98 37.04 4.21
C ARG A 24 7.79 36.86 3.26
N ALA A 25 6.86 35.97 3.60
CA ALA A 25 5.69 35.63 2.77
C ALA A 25 4.56 36.68 2.84
N GLY A 26 4.69 37.77 3.63
CA GLY A 26 3.68 38.84 3.71
C GLY A 26 2.32 38.38 4.26
N LEU A 27 2.26 37.24 4.95
CA LEU A 27 1.04 36.64 5.50
C LEU A 27 0.63 37.39 6.79
N GLY A 28 0.32 38.67 6.64
CA GLY A 28 -0.35 39.50 7.61
C GLY A 28 -1.84 39.21 7.62
N GLU A 29 -2.32 38.75 8.78
CA GLU A 29 -3.70 38.75 9.27
C GLU A 29 -4.76 37.93 8.51
N ARG A 30 -5.18 36.82 9.19
CA ARG A 30 -6.43 36.04 9.02
C ARG A 30 -6.46 34.92 8.00
N ARG A 31 -5.45 34.08 7.94
CA ARG A 31 -5.66 32.73 7.42
C ARG A 31 -6.43 31.90 8.45
N ARG A 32 -7.52 31.22 8.03
CA ARG A 32 -8.21 30.23 8.88
C ARG A 32 -7.24 29.10 9.23
N SER A 33 -7.21 28.68 10.49
CA SER A 33 -6.39 27.54 10.93
C SER A 33 -6.89 26.24 10.28
N MET A 34 -5.96 25.42 9.80
CA MET A 34 -6.25 24.11 9.22
C MET A 34 -6.10 22.97 10.22
N LYS A 35 -6.06 23.24 11.50
CA LYS A 35 -5.99 22.21 12.54
C LYS A 35 -7.26 21.36 12.54
N ALA A 36 -7.09 20.04 12.52
CA ALA A 36 -8.18 19.10 12.68
C ALA A 36 -8.87 19.34 14.03
N GLY A 37 -10.20 19.47 13.99
CA GLY A 37 -11.00 19.77 15.17
C GLY A 37 -12.38 20.31 14.81
N ASP A 38 -13.11 20.76 15.84
CA ASP A 38 -14.46 21.27 15.67
C ASP A 38 -14.52 22.49 14.73
N GLY A 39 -15.40 22.34 13.73
CA GLY A 39 -15.64 23.39 12.74
C GLY A 39 -14.80 23.29 11.47
N LEU A 40 -13.78 22.41 11.38
CA LEU A 40 -13.09 22.13 10.13
C LEU A 40 -13.92 21.16 9.27
N ARG A 41 -14.20 21.54 8.03
CA ARG A 41 -14.92 20.70 7.05
C ARG A 41 -13.89 20.02 6.17
N VAL A 42 -13.98 18.69 6.04
CA VAL A 42 -13.06 17.89 5.23
C VAL A 42 -13.85 17.06 4.23
N CYS A 43 -13.45 17.09 2.96
CA CYS A 43 -13.96 16.23 1.91
C CYS A 43 -12.87 15.20 1.55
N VAL A 44 -13.16 13.91 1.73
CA VAL A 44 -12.25 12.82 1.38
C VAL A 44 -12.78 12.11 0.16
N VAL A 45 -12.06 12.17 -0.96
CA VAL A 45 -12.45 11.56 -2.24
C VAL A 45 -11.74 10.23 -2.42
N GLY A 46 -12.53 9.17 -2.57
CA GLY A 46 -12.08 7.77 -2.53
C GLY A 46 -12.20 7.20 -1.12
N LEU A 47 -13.11 6.23 -0.92
CA LEU A 47 -13.38 5.64 0.39
C LEU A 47 -12.89 4.20 0.50
N GLY A 48 -11.75 3.90 -0.15
CA GLY A 48 -11.05 2.63 -0.04
C GLY A 48 -10.25 2.47 1.27
N TYR A 49 -9.24 1.59 1.23
CA TYR A 49 -8.39 1.22 2.38
C TYR A 49 -7.62 2.39 3.03
N ILE A 50 -7.49 3.51 2.34
CA ILE A 50 -6.85 4.72 2.87
C ILE A 50 -7.90 5.78 3.23
N GLY A 51 -8.76 6.14 2.28
CA GLY A 51 -9.67 7.26 2.49
C GLY A 51 -10.74 7.02 3.56
N LEU A 52 -11.29 5.82 3.69
CA LEU A 52 -12.31 5.54 4.73
C LEU A 52 -11.71 5.60 6.16
N PRO A 53 -10.55 4.98 6.46
CA PRO A 53 -9.91 5.16 7.75
C PRO A 53 -9.53 6.62 8.04
N THR A 54 -8.96 7.35 7.06
CA THR A 54 -8.63 8.78 7.21
C THR A 54 -9.88 9.62 7.51
N ALA A 55 -10.98 9.43 6.76
CA ALA A 55 -12.25 10.12 6.96
C ALA A 55 -12.82 9.85 8.36
N SER A 56 -12.79 8.59 8.79
CA SER A 56 -13.30 8.16 10.09
C SER A 56 -12.47 8.73 11.25
N LEU A 57 -11.14 8.68 11.13
CA LEU A 57 -10.22 9.27 12.10
C LEU A 57 -10.48 10.77 12.26
N LEU A 58 -10.54 11.52 11.16
CA LEU A 58 -10.81 12.96 11.19
C LEU A 58 -12.18 13.27 11.80
N GLY A 59 -13.21 12.46 11.53
CA GLY A 59 -14.52 12.55 12.19
C GLY A 59 -14.42 12.42 13.71
N THR A 60 -13.64 11.47 14.21
CA THR A 60 -13.44 11.29 15.66
C THR A 60 -12.59 12.41 16.30
N LYS A 61 -11.80 13.11 15.50
CA LYS A 61 -11.07 14.32 15.94
C LYS A 61 -11.94 15.58 15.95
N GLY A 62 -13.23 15.47 15.61
CA GLY A 62 -14.21 16.55 15.67
C GLY A 62 -14.44 17.28 14.33
N CYS A 63 -13.73 16.91 13.26
CA CYS A 63 -13.99 17.45 11.93
C CYS A 63 -15.38 17.06 11.44
N LYS A 64 -15.99 17.91 10.60
CA LYS A 64 -17.17 17.53 9.81
C LYS A 64 -16.68 16.96 8.48
N VAL A 65 -16.76 15.65 8.33
CA VAL A 65 -16.21 14.94 7.18
C VAL A 65 -17.32 14.49 6.23
N THR A 66 -17.13 14.76 4.93
CA THR A 66 -17.90 14.14 3.85
C THR A 66 -16.95 13.25 3.06
N GLY A 67 -17.18 11.95 3.14
CA GLY A 67 -16.51 10.99 2.28
C GLY A 67 -17.21 10.93 0.91
N VAL A 68 -16.43 10.84 -0.16
CA VAL A 68 -16.97 10.78 -1.53
C VAL A 68 -16.47 9.51 -2.22
N ASP A 69 -17.40 8.73 -2.76
CA ASP A 69 -17.07 7.57 -3.58
C ASP A 69 -18.06 7.49 -4.77
N VAL A 70 -17.57 7.05 -5.92
CA VAL A 70 -18.40 6.93 -7.13
C VAL A 70 -19.41 5.78 -7.04
N ARG A 71 -19.18 4.84 -6.13
CA ARG A 71 -20.01 3.67 -5.90
C ARG A 71 -21.11 3.97 -4.88
N GLN A 72 -22.38 3.95 -5.33
CA GLN A 72 -23.51 4.19 -4.46
C GLN A 72 -23.63 3.16 -3.32
N ASP A 73 -23.32 1.89 -3.58
CA ASP A 73 -23.34 0.82 -2.56
C ASP A 73 -22.34 1.08 -1.41
N VAL A 74 -21.17 1.65 -1.71
CA VAL A 74 -20.19 2.09 -0.71
C VAL A 74 -20.76 3.24 0.12
N VAL A 75 -21.33 4.25 -0.54
CA VAL A 75 -21.95 5.40 0.12
C VAL A 75 -23.07 4.96 1.07
N ASP A 76 -23.96 4.10 0.61
CA ASP A 76 -25.08 3.59 1.40
C ASP A 76 -24.60 2.77 2.60
N THR A 77 -23.58 1.94 2.41
CA THR A 77 -22.98 1.14 3.48
C THR A 77 -22.40 2.02 4.58
N ILE A 78 -21.63 3.04 4.21
CA ILE A 78 -20.98 3.94 5.18
C ILE A 78 -22.03 4.78 5.91
N ASN A 79 -23.05 5.31 5.21
CA ASN A 79 -24.12 6.09 5.85
C ASN A 79 -24.97 5.28 6.83
N GLN A 80 -24.94 3.95 6.74
CA GLN A 80 -25.53 3.03 7.71
C GLN A 80 -24.60 2.71 8.89
N GLY A 81 -23.42 3.35 8.96
CA GLY A 81 -22.42 3.08 9.98
C GLY A 81 -21.74 1.72 9.83
N ARG A 82 -21.70 1.18 8.61
CA ARG A 82 -21.05 -0.10 8.26
C ARG A 82 -19.83 0.12 7.39
N ILE A 83 -18.98 -0.89 7.27
CA ILE A 83 -17.78 -0.90 6.43
C ILE A 83 -17.95 -1.86 5.25
N HIS A 84 -17.21 -1.63 4.17
CA HIS A 84 -17.13 -2.48 2.96
C HIS A 84 -15.72 -3.02 2.73
N ILE A 85 -14.79 -2.72 3.65
CA ILE A 85 -13.42 -3.20 3.66
C ILE A 85 -13.12 -3.81 5.03
N GLU A 86 -12.25 -4.81 5.11
CA GLU A 86 -11.87 -5.44 6.37
C GLU A 86 -10.61 -4.78 6.93
N GLU A 87 -10.75 -4.15 8.10
CA GLU A 87 -9.64 -3.59 8.88
C GLU A 87 -10.03 -3.63 10.36
N PRO A 88 -9.17 -4.10 11.26
CA PRO A 88 -9.46 -4.16 12.69
C PRO A 88 -9.93 -2.81 13.25
N ASP A 89 -10.98 -2.85 14.05
CA ASP A 89 -11.60 -1.71 14.77
C ASP A 89 -12.18 -0.60 13.88
N LEU A 90 -12.07 -0.70 12.54
CA LEU A 90 -12.58 0.31 11.62
C LEU A 90 -14.09 0.42 11.66
N ASP A 91 -14.80 -0.69 11.85
CA ASP A 91 -16.26 -0.75 11.98
C ASP A 91 -16.75 0.09 13.16
N LEU A 92 -16.08 -0.01 14.31
CA LEU A 92 -16.39 0.78 15.50
C LEU A 92 -16.14 2.27 15.25
N LEU A 93 -15.02 2.60 14.56
CA LEU A 93 -14.66 3.98 14.27
C LEU A 93 -15.66 4.64 13.30
N VAL A 94 -16.00 3.97 12.20
CA VAL A 94 -16.99 4.42 11.21
C VAL A 94 -18.35 4.62 11.89
N LYS A 95 -18.81 3.62 12.63
CA LYS A 95 -20.09 3.68 13.35
C LYS A 95 -20.15 4.85 14.33
N SER A 96 -19.08 5.09 15.09
CA SER A 96 -18.98 6.22 16.01
C SER A 96 -19.02 7.56 15.28
N ALA A 97 -18.24 7.72 14.19
CA ALA A 97 -18.19 8.95 13.42
C ALA A 97 -19.52 9.27 12.71
N VAL A 98 -20.21 8.25 12.17
CA VAL A 98 -21.52 8.42 11.53
C VAL A 98 -22.60 8.75 12.56
N ASN A 99 -22.68 8.01 13.68
CA ASN A 99 -23.69 8.24 14.72
C ASN A 99 -23.54 9.61 15.40
N SER A 100 -22.33 10.13 15.50
CA SER A 100 -22.08 11.49 16.02
C SER A 100 -22.37 12.60 15.01
N GLY A 101 -22.76 12.25 13.77
CA GLY A 101 -22.98 13.22 12.67
C GLY A 101 -21.69 13.89 12.16
N LYS A 102 -20.53 13.34 12.51
CA LYS A 102 -19.22 13.86 12.09
C LYS A 102 -18.75 13.26 10.76
N LEU A 103 -19.27 12.12 10.34
CA LEU A 103 -18.99 11.48 9.06
C LEU A 103 -20.30 11.23 8.30
N SER A 104 -20.34 11.62 7.04
CA SER A 104 -21.37 11.22 6.08
C SER A 104 -20.69 10.89 4.75
N ALA A 105 -21.35 10.08 3.89
CA ALA A 105 -20.85 9.74 2.58
C ALA A 105 -21.80 10.27 1.47
N SER A 106 -21.25 10.59 0.31
CA SER A 106 -21.95 11.12 -0.87
C SER A 106 -21.28 10.62 -2.14
N THR A 107 -21.97 10.64 -3.27
CA THR A 107 -21.36 10.42 -4.60
C THR A 107 -20.79 11.68 -5.20
N THR A 108 -21.04 12.85 -4.60
CA THR A 108 -20.56 14.14 -5.09
C THR A 108 -19.81 14.90 -4.00
N PRO A 109 -18.72 15.60 -4.34
CA PRO A 109 -18.02 16.48 -3.41
C PRO A 109 -18.92 17.60 -2.89
N VAL A 110 -18.53 18.16 -1.75
CA VAL A 110 -19.21 19.31 -1.12
C VAL A 110 -18.19 20.37 -0.73
N GLU A 111 -18.67 21.61 -0.57
CA GLU A 111 -17.82 22.70 -0.10
C GLU A 111 -17.16 22.38 1.24
N SER A 112 -15.84 22.41 1.27
CA SER A 112 -15.02 22.03 2.41
C SER A 112 -13.81 22.94 2.58
N ASP A 113 -13.14 22.86 3.70
CA ASP A 113 -11.93 23.63 3.98
C ASP A 113 -10.67 22.85 3.54
N VAL A 114 -10.72 21.52 3.65
CA VAL A 114 -9.68 20.59 3.23
C VAL A 114 -10.27 19.52 2.31
N PHE A 115 -9.58 19.23 1.22
CA PHE A 115 -9.90 18.14 0.30
C PHE A 115 -8.75 17.12 0.28
N VAL A 116 -9.06 15.85 0.54
CA VAL A 116 -8.10 14.75 0.50
C VAL A 116 -8.45 13.83 -0.65
N LEU A 117 -7.51 13.62 -1.58
CA LEU A 117 -7.67 12.72 -2.73
C LEU A 117 -6.96 11.39 -2.43
N ALA A 118 -7.75 10.34 -2.24
CA ALA A 118 -7.29 8.99 -1.89
C ALA A 118 -7.86 7.94 -2.88
N VAL A 119 -7.76 8.26 -4.18
CA VAL A 119 -8.27 7.42 -5.27
C VAL A 119 -7.20 6.46 -5.78
N PRO A 120 -7.58 5.33 -6.42
CA PRO A 120 -6.62 4.39 -6.99
C PRO A 120 -5.75 5.01 -8.11
N THR A 121 -4.52 4.49 -8.23
CA THR A 121 -3.55 4.83 -9.27
C THR A 121 -2.97 3.54 -9.86
N PRO A 122 -3.74 2.82 -10.71
CA PRO A 122 -3.30 1.56 -11.27
C PRO A 122 -2.22 1.73 -12.35
N ILE A 123 -1.62 0.61 -12.75
CA ILE A 123 -0.80 0.54 -13.95
C ILE A 123 -1.59 -0.07 -15.11
N GLN A 124 -1.28 0.37 -16.32
CA GLN A 124 -1.79 -0.22 -17.56
C GLN A 124 -1.04 -1.51 -17.91
N PRO A 125 -1.53 -2.33 -18.86
CA PRO A 125 -0.85 -3.55 -19.28
C PRO A 125 0.59 -3.34 -19.77
N ASP A 126 0.90 -2.18 -20.34
CA ASP A 126 2.22 -1.75 -20.79
C ASP A 126 3.10 -1.18 -19.66
N LYS A 127 2.64 -1.32 -18.41
CA LYS A 127 3.30 -0.83 -17.18
C LYS A 127 3.39 0.70 -17.06
N GLN A 128 2.61 1.44 -17.86
CA GLN A 128 2.47 2.89 -17.66
C GLN A 128 1.51 3.19 -16.52
N PRO A 129 1.79 4.23 -15.70
CA PRO A 129 0.89 4.65 -14.63
C PRO A 129 -0.39 5.26 -15.20
N ASP A 130 -1.52 4.95 -14.59
CA ASP A 130 -2.80 5.59 -14.89
C ASP A 130 -3.21 6.53 -13.75
N VAL A 131 -3.07 7.82 -14.00
CA VAL A 131 -3.45 8.90 -13.07
C VAL A 131 -4.81 9.53 -13.40
N SER A 132 -5.57 8.93 -14.31
CA SER A 132 -6.87 9.45 -14.76
C SER A 132 -7.86 9.63 -13.63
N MET A 133 -7.86 8.73 -12.64
CA MET A 133 -8.71 8.84 -11.46
C MET A 133 -8.32 10.02 -10.58
N VAL A 134 -7.01 10.34 -10.48
CA VAL A 134 -6.53 11.52 -9.75
C VAL A 134 -6.99 12.80 -10.47
N GLU A 135 -6.85 12.86 -11.79
CA GLU A 135 -7.33 13.99 -12.58
C GLU A 135 -8.86 14.15 -12.48
N ALA A 136 -9.62 13.06 -12.56
CA ALA A 136 -11.06 13.08 -12.39
C ALA A 136 -11.48 13.57 -11.00
N ALA A 137 -10.80 13.12 -9.94
CA ALA A 137 -11.04 13.57 -8.57
C ALA A 137 -10.73 15.07 -8.41
N ALA A 138 -9.60 15.55 -8.96
CA ALA A 138 -9.26 16.97 -8.95
C ALA A 138 -10.28 17.82 -9.69
N ARG A 139 -10.77 17.37 -10.87
CA ARG A 139 -11.84 18.04 -11.61
C ARG A 139 -13.17 18.04 -10.86
N ALA A 140 -13.49 16.95 -10.16
CA ALA A 140 -14.74 16.84 -9.39
C ALA A 140 -14.79 17.82 -8.21
N ILE A 141 -13.65 18.06 -7.53
CA ILE A 141 -13.58 19.01 -6.41
C ILE A 141 -13.47 20.47 -6.86
N ALA A 142 -12.94 20.76 -8.06
CA ALA A 142 -12.65 22.11 -8.52
C ALA A 142 -13.82 23.10 -8.38
N PRO A 143 -15.10 22.77 -8.69
CA PRO A 143 -16.24 23.68 -8.47
C PRO A 143 -16.50 24.05 -7.01
N TRP A 144 -16.00 23.22 -6.07
CA TRP A 144 -16.23 23.37 -4.63
C TRP A 144 -15.09 24.08 -3.91
N ILE A 145 -13.98 24.31 -4.60
CA ILE A 145 -12.80 25.00 -4.06
C ILE A 145 -13.11 26.47 -3.81
N ARG A 146 -12.64 26.99 -2.70
CA ARG A 146 -12.72 28.39 -2.30
C ARG A 146 -11.36 28.88 -1.84
N LYS A 147 -11.20 30.20 -1.80
CA LYS A 147 -9.98 30.83 -1.29
C LYS A 147 -9.67 30.37 0.14
N GLY A 148 -8.42 29.97 0.35
CA GLY A 148 -7.92 29.46 1.62
C GLY A 148 -8.03 27.94 1.77
N ASN A 149 -8.57 27.19 0.79
CA ASN A 149 -8.67 25.75 0.89
C ASN A 149 -7.32 25.05 0.72
N LEU A 150 -7.22 23.89 1.35
CA LEU A 150 -6.10 22.95 1.22
C LEU A 150 -6.55 21.71 0.43
N VAL A 151 -5.78 21.33 -0.60
CA VAL A 151 -5.97 20.10 -1.36
C VAL A 151 -4.76 19.22 -1.15
N ILE A 152 -4.99 17.97 -0.72
CA ILE A 152 -3.95 16.99 -0.43
C ILE A 152 -4.15 15.78 -1.32
N LEU A 153 -3.09 15.38 -2.02
CA LEU A 153 -3.03 14.09 -2.70
C LEU A 153 -2.39 13.07 -1.74
N GLU A 154 -3.15 12.06 -1.32
CA GLU A 154 -2.64 10.92 -0.51
C GLU A 154 -2.37 9.67 -1.36
N SER A 155 -2.95 9.58 -2.57
CA SER A 155 -2.73 8.46 -3.48
C SER A 155 -1.26 8.32 -3.84
N THR A 156 -0.71 7.10 -3.80
CA THR A 156 0.64 6.84 -4.33
C THR A 156 0.65 7.15 -5.82
N SER A 157 1.55 8.02 -6.24
CA SER A 157 1.52 8.58 -7.59
C SER A 157 2.92 8.72 -8.19
N PRO A 158 3.07 8.76 -9.52
CA PRO A 158 4.31 9.16 -10.18
C PRO A 158 4.77 10.54 -9.73
N VAL A 159 6.09 10.75 -9.75
CA VAL A 159 6.68 12.06 -9.40
C VAL A 159 6.18 13.14 -10.35
N GLY A 160 5.70 14.23 -9.78
CA GLY A 160 5.12 15.37 -10.48
C GLY A 160 3.58 15.35 -10.54
N THR A 161 2.91 14.27 -10.14
CA THR A 161 1.44 14.18 -10.23
C THR A 161 0.74 15.31 -9.47
N THR A 162 1.25 15.69 -8.30
CA THR A 162 0.67 16.77 -7.49
C THR A 162 0.72 18.12 -8.22
N GLU A 163 1.82 18.43 -8.90
CA GLU A 163 2.01 19.68 -9.64
C GLU A 163 1.36 19.65 -11.03
N ASP A 164 1.66 18.57 -11.79
CA ASP A 164 1.40 18.49 -13.22
C ASP A 164 -0.03 17.99 -13.52
N VAL A 165 -0.72 17.40 -12.51
CA VAL A 165 -2.11 16.96 -12.63
C VAL A 165 -3.00 17.75 -11.68
N VAL A 166 -2.82 17.63 -10.35
CA VAL A 166 -3.75 18.24 -9.38
C VAL A 166 -3.70 19.77 -9.45
N ALA A 167 -2.52 20.36 -9.26
CA ALA A 167 -2.40 21.82 -9.27
C ALA A 167 -2.70 22.41 -10.66
N ARG A 168 -2.38 21.72 -11.76
CA ARG A 168 -2.75 22.12 -13.12
C ARG A 168 -4.28 22.21 -13.27
N VAL A 169 -5.03 21.18 -12.89
CA VAL A 169 -6.50 21.16 -12.98
C VAL A 169 -7.11 22.32 -12.19
N LEU A 170 -6.58 22.60 -11.00
CA LEU A 170 -7.09 23.71 -10.19
C LEU A 170 -6.74 25.09 -10.80
N ARG A 171 -5.56 25.25 -11.43
CA ARG A 171 -5.22 26.46 -12.18
C ARG A 171 -6.14 26.64 -13.41
N GLU A 172 -6.42 25.56 -14.15
CA GLU A 172 -7.39 25.57 -15.25
C GLU A 172 -8.79 26.00 -14.81
N ALA A 173 -9.16 25.69 -13.55
CA ALA A 173 -10.41 26.14 -12.93
C ALA A 173 -10.38 27.59 -12.40
N GLY A 174 -9.24 28.30 -12.56
CA GLY A 174 -9.10 29.71 -12.20
C GLY A 174 -8.55 29.99 -10.81
N HIS A 175 -7.98 28.98 -10.12
CA HIS A 175 -7.40 29.15 -8.79
C HIS A 175 -5.90 29.50 -8.84
N ALA A 176 -5.48 30.47 -8.04
CA ALA A 176 -4.07 30.81 -7.82
C ALA A 176 -3.47 29.91 -6.76
N ILE A 177 -2.62 28.94 -7.19
CA ILE A 177 -1.98 27.97 -6.28
C ILE A 177 -0.86 28.67 -5.50
N GLY A 178 -0.83 28.45 -4.18
CA GLY A 178 0.08 29.08 -3.23
C GLY A 178 -0.42 30.42 -2.67
N GLU A 179 -1.44 31.03 -3.27
CA GLU A 179 -2.05 32.28 -2.81
C GLU A 179 -3.51 32.06 -2.37
N ASP A 180 -4.33 31.50 -3.25
CA ASP A 180 -5.75 31.26 -2.99
C ASP A 180 -6.02 29.83 -2.53
N VAL A 181 -5.32 28.88 -3.09
CA VAL A 181 -5.47 27.44 -2.79
C VAL A 181 -4.10 26.81 -2.57
N PHE A 182 -4.00 25.97 -1.55
CA PHE A 182 -2.78 25.29 -1.17
C PHE A 182 -2.86 23.83 -1.62
N VAL A 183 -1.79 23.32 -2.24
CA VAL A 183 -1.76 21.97 -2.79
C VAL A 183 -0.54 21.23 -2.27
N ALA A 184 -0.75 20.06 -1.70
CA ALA A 184 0.34 19.26 -1.12
C ALA A 184 0.13 17.76 -1.40
N TYR A 185 1.21 17.03 -1.26
CA TYR A 185 1.27 15.58 -1.25
C TYR A 185 1.61 15.08 0.15
N CYS A 186 0.90 14.05 0.60
CA CYS A 186 1.22 13.34 1.83
C CYS A 186 0.93 11.85 1.65
N PRO A 187 1.92 11.02 1.29
CA PRO A 187 1.72 9.62 1.02
C PRO A 187 1.29 8.84 2.26
N GLU A 188 0.39 7.89 2.06
CA GLU A 188 0.08 6.94 3.09
C GLU A 188 1.14 5.83 3.19
N ARG A 189 1.53 5.50 4.44
CA ARG A 189 2.64 4.58 4.77
C ARG A 189 2.21 3.52 5.79
N VAL A 190 0.92 3.17 5.82
CA VAL A 190 0.35 2.20 6.76
C VAL A 190 0.38 0.78 6.23
N LEU A 191 0.36 -0.16 7.16
CA LEU A 191 0.26 -1.59 6.89
C LEU A 191 -1.18 -2.07 7.13
N PRO A 192 -1.85 -2.75 6.17
CA PRO A 192 -3.13 -3.39 6.40
C PRO A 192 -3.11 -4.30 7.63
N GLY A 193 -4.16 -4.20 8.46
CA GLY A 193 -4.27 -4.82 9.78
C GLY A 193 -3.78 -3.95 10.93
N ARG A 194 -3.21 -2.75 10.65
CA ARG A 194 -2.74 -1.78 11.65
C ARG A 194 -2.99 -0.33 11.24
N ILE A 195 -3.84 -0.12 10.25
CA ILE A 195 -4.04 1.19 9.60
C ILE A 195 -4.37 2.27 10.63
N LEU A 196 -5.33 2.04 11.52
CA LEU A 196 -5.79 3.05 12.47
C LEU A 196 -4.70 3.51 13.46
N THR A 197 -3.87 2.59 13.92
CA THR A 197 -2.74 2.92 14.80
C THR A 197 -1.67 3.68 14.04
N GLU A 198 -1.31 3.17 12.85
CA GLU A 198 -0.21 3.71 12.06
C GLU A 198 -0.55 5.06 11.41
N LEU A 199 -1.82 5.34 11.12
CA LEU A 199 -2.30 6.67 10.69
C LEU A 199 -1.94 7.79 11.69
N VAL A 200 -1.88 7.46 12.98
CA VAL A 200 -1.63 8.42 14.05
C VAL A 200 -0.17 8.40 14.52
N GLU A 201 0.45 7.22 14.58
CA GLU A 201 1.74 7.03 15.24
C GLU A 201 2.95 7.07 14.30
N ASN A 202 2.75 6.76 13.00
CA ASN A 202 3.85 6.79 12.04
C ASN A 202 4.25 8.22 11.68
N ASP A 203 5.55 8.39 11.42
CA ASP A 203 6.06 9.62 10.83
C ASP A 203 5.44 9.86 9.45
N ARG A 204 5.11 11.12 9.15
CA ARG A 204 4.56 11.55 7.86
C ARG A 204 5.58 12.36 7.07
N VAL A 205 5.51 12.27 5.75
CA VAL A 205 6.23 13.14 4.84
C VAL A 205 5.20 14.04 4.16
N VAL A 206 5.35 15.34 4.26
CA VAL A 206 4.43 16.32 3.69
C VAL A 206 5.19 17.25 2.77
N GLY A 207 4.81 17.30 1.50
CA GLY A 207 5.43 18.15 0.50
C GLY A 207 4.41 19.00 -0.25
N GLY A 208 4.50 20.32 -0.17
CA GLY A 208 3.70 21.25 -0.94
C GLY A 208 4.27 21.51 -2.34
N VAL A 209 3.44 22.01 -3.24
CA VAL A 209 3.90 22.52 -4.54
C VAL A 209 4.67 23.84 -4.40
N ASP A 210 4.59 24.44 -3.23
CA ASP A 210 5.35 25.62 -2.77
C ASP A 210 5.45 25.62 -1.24
N ASP A 211 6.29 26.51 -0.71
CA ASP A 211 6.57 26.60 0.74
C ASP A 211 5.30 26.88 1.55
N THR A 212 4.41 27.72 1.04
CA THR A 212 3.16 28.08 1.73
C THR A 212 2.22 26.87 1.80
N SER A 213 2.08 26.13 0.70
CA SER A 213 1.31 24.88 0.66
C SER A 213 1.87 23.83 1.63
N THR A 214 3.21 23.75 1.74
CA THR A 214 3.88 22.86 2.70
C THR A 214 3.51 23.25 4.14
N GLU A 215 3.60 24.54 4.51
CA GLU A 215 3.26 25.01 5.86
C GLU A 215 1.81 24.74 6.23
N VAL A 216 0.89 24.95 5.27
CA VAL A 216 -0.55 24.71 5.47
C VAL A 216 -0.84 23.25 5.74
N ALA A 217 -0.25 22.37 4.94
CA ALA A 217 -0.42 20.94 5.09
C ALA A 217 0.25 20.41 6.37
N LEU A 218 1.41 20.95 6.76
CA LEU A 218 2.04 20.63 8.06
C LEU A 218 1.11 20.96 9.22
N GLU A 219 0.49 22.15 9.25
CA GLU A 219 -0.44 22.53 10.32
C GLU A 219 -1.60 21.54 10.43
N PHE A 220 -2.11 21.04 9.29
CA PHE A 220 -3.18 20.04 9.25
C PHE A 220 -2.73 18.74 9.88
N TYR A 221 -1.65 18.11 9.37
CA TYR A 221 -1.20 16.80 9.86
C TYR A 221 -0.68 16.82 11.29
N GLN A 222 0.09 17.84 11.68
CA GLN A 222 0.59 17.99 13.06
C GLN A 222 -0.52 18.11 14.11
N SER A 223 -1.75 18.39 13.70
CA SER A 223 -2.87 18.54 14.63
C SER A 223 -3.44 17.19 15.12
N PHE A 224 -3.17 16.09 14.43
CA PHE A 224 -3.71 14.76 14.78
C PHE A 224 -2.68 13.61 14.69
N VAL A 225 -1.57 13.77 14.00
CA VAL A 225 -0.47 12.81 13.93
C VAL A 225 0.43 13.00 15.15
N ARG A 226 0.85 11.89 15.76
CA ARG A 226 1.77 11.87 16.91
C ARG A 226 3.23 11.64 16.48
N GLY A 227 3.41 10.94 15.33
CA GLY A 227 4.71 10.79 14.71
C GLY A 227 5.28 12.13 14.24
N GLU A 228 6.53 12.15 13.84
CA GLU A 228 7.14 13.33 13.24
C GLU A 228 6.49 13.62 11.86
N VAL A 229 6.20 14.90 11.60
CA VAL A 229 5.73 15.35 10.29
C VAL A 229 6.86 16.10 9.60
N VAL A 230 7.52 15.41 8.67
CA VAL A 230 8.72 15.89 7.95
C VAL A 230 8.28 16.72 6.75
N ALA A 231 8.76 17.97 6.68
CA ALA A 231 8.49 18.88 5.57
C ALA A 231 9.46 18.67 4.40
N THR A 232 8.93 18.73 3.17
CA THR A 232 9.72 18.76 1.94
C THR A 232 8.88 19.39 0.80
N ASP A 233 9.33 19.29 -0.45
CA ASP A 233 8.51 19.61 -1.64
C ASP A 233 7.69 18.39 -2.11
N SER A 234 6.69 18.63 -2.97
CA SER A 234 5.76 17.58 -3.45
C SER A 234 6.49 16.47 -4.22
N ARG A 235 7.42 16.82 -5.09
CA ARG A 235 8.17 15.83 -5.91
C ARG A 235 9.06 14.94 -5.06
N THR A 236 9.72 15.52 -4.06
CA THR A 236 10.53 14.75 -3.09
C THR A 236 9.64 13.82 -2.27
N ALA A 237 8.48 14.27 -1.79
CA ALA A 237 7.57 13.44 -1.02
C ALA A 237 7.00 12.26 -1.85
N GLU A 238 6.66 12.49 -3.13
CA GLU A 238 6.26 11.45 -4.08
C GLU A 238 7.38 10.43 -4.30
N MET A 239 8.63 10.89 -4.53
CA MET A 239 9.78 10.02 -4.72
C MET A 239 10.11 9.21 -3.46
N VAL A 240 9.99 9.79 -2.26
CA VAL A 240 10.20 9.08 -0.98
C VAL A 240 9.30 7.85 -0.91
N LYS A 241 8.00 8.03 -1.17
CA LYS A 241 7.03 6.92 -1.15
C LYS A 241 7.40 5.82 -2.15
N LEU A 242 7.72 6.19 -3.38
CA LEU A 242 8.08 5.24 -4.43
C LEU A 242 9.40 4.51 -4.10
N SER A 243 10.37 5.24 -3.50
CA SER A 243 11.67 4.68 -3.11
C SER A 243 11.55 3.62 -2.02
N GLU A 244 10.68 3.80 -1.03
CA GLU A 244 10.43 2.83 0.04
C GLU A 244 9.96 1.48 -0.52
N ASN A 245 8.98 1.51 -1.42
CA ASN A 245 8.43 0.30 -2.02
C ASN A 245 9.40 -0.32 -3.04
N SER A 246 10.10 0.50 -3.83
CA SER A 246 11.13 0.02 -4.77
C SER A 246 12.33 -0.60 -4.06
N TYR A 247 12.78 -0.01 -2.95
CA TYR A 247 13.82 -0.61 -2.12
C TYR A 247 13.42 -2.01 -1.63
N ARG A 248 12.18 -2.15 -1.15
CA ARG A 248 11.66 -3.43 -0.69
C ARG A 248 11.57 -4.44 -1.84
N ASP A 249 11.07 -4.02 -3.00
CA ASP A 249 10.96 -4.85 -4.20
C ASP A 249 12.32 -5.38 -4.68
N VAL A 250 13.32 -4.50 -4.78
CA VAL A 250 14.70 -4.86 -5.16
C VAL A 250 15.31 -5.89 -4.19
N ASN A 251 15.08 -5.72 -2.89
CA ASN A 251 15.60 -6.67 -1.88
C ASN A 251 14.88 -8.03 -1.92
N ILE A 252 13.58 -8.05 -2.27
CA ILE A 252 12.85 -9.30 -2.50
C ILE A 252 13.34 -9.96 -3.79
N ALA A 253 13.56 -9.19 -4.87
CA ALA A 253 14.10 -9.70 -6.12
C ALA A 253 15.46 -10.36 -5.93
N PHE A 254 16.36 -9.74 -5.17
CA PHE A 254 17.65 -10.34 -4.82
C PHE A 254 17.47 -11.69 -4.10
N ALA A 255 16.56 -11.79 -3.13
CA ALA A 255 16.28 -13.04 -2.43
C ALA A 255 15.68 -14.10 -3.36
N ASN A 256 14.76 -13.70 -4.25
CA ASN A 256 14.13 -14.58 -5.24
C ASN A 256 15.15 -15.10 -6.26
N GLU A 257 15.99 -14.24 -6.81
CA GLU A 257 17.06 -14.62 -7.73
C GLU A 257 18.06 -15.56 -7.06
N LEU A 258 18.50 -15.24 -5.83
CA LEU A 258 19.39 -16.09 -5.05
C LEU A 258 18.77 -17.48 -4.83
N SER A 259 17.45 -17.57 -4.60
CA SER A 259 16.76 -18.85 -4.42
C SER A 259 16.79 -19.71 -5.71
N MET A 260 16.67 -19.09 -6.89
CA MET A 260 16.76 -19.80 -8.18
C MET A 260 18.19 -20.29 -8.43
N ILE A 261 19.19 -19.46 -8.16
CA ILE A 261 20.62 -19.81 -8.28
C ILE A 261 20.97 -20.98 -7.31
N CYS A 262 20.55 -20.88 -6.05
CA CYS A 262 20.82 -21.92 -5.06
C CYS A 262 20.15 -23.25 -5.43
N SER A 263 18.93 -23.22 -5.99
CA SER A 263 18.25 -24.43 -6.46
C SER A 263 19.06 -25.12 -7.57
N GLY A 264 19.56 -24.38 -8.55
CA GLY A 264 20.42 -24.91 -9.62
C GLY A 264 21.74 -25.50 -9.09
N ALA A 265 22.30 -24.89 -8.04
CA ALA A 265 23.51 -25.37 -7.38
C ALA A 265 23.26 -26.48 -6.33
N ARG A 266 22.01 -26.86 -6.06
CA ARG A 266 21.59 -27.80 -5.01
C ARG A 266 22.01 -27.35 -3.61
N ILE A 267 21.91 -26.07 -3.33
CA ILE A 267 22.22 -25.42 -2.04
C ILE A 267 20.92 -24.93 -1.42
N SER A 268 20.79 -25.05 -0.11
CA SER A 268 19.66 -24.45 0.62
C SER A 268 19.80 -22.93 0.69
N VAL A 269 18.94 -22.20 -0.04
CA VAL A 269 18.90 -20.74 0.03
C VAL A 269 18.60 -20.22 1.44
N TRP A 270 17.80 -20.95 2.19
CA TRP A 270 17.43 -20.61 3.56
C TRP A 270 18.64 -20.62 4.50
N GLU A 271 19.48 -21.63 4.35
CA GLU A 271 20.73 -21.72 5.09
C GLU A 271 21.72 -20.61 4.68
N VAL A 272 21.84 -20.35 3.38
CA VAL A 272 22.65 -19.23 2.86
C VAL A 272 22.21 -17.92 3.47
N ILE A 273 20.90 -17.61 3.43
CA ILE A 273 20.35 -16.36 3.99
C ILE A 273 20.56 -16.29 5.50
N ARG A 274 20.29 -17.38 6.22
CA ARG A 274 20.49 -17.44 7.68
C ARG A 274 21.93 -17.15 8.08
N ILE A 275 22.90 -17.69 7.35
CA ILE A 275 24.33 -17.49 7.63
C ILE A 275 24.80 -16.12 7.17
N ALA A 276 24.42 -15.67 5.96
CA ALA A 276 24.81 -14.37 5.41
C ALA A 276 24.30 -13.22 6.30
N ASN A 277 23.09 -13.33 6.84
CA ASN A 277 22.49 -12.33 7.73
C ASN A 277 23.18 -12.23 9.12
N ARG A 278 24.15 -13.12 9.42
CA ARG A 278 25.02 -12.92 10.60
C ARG A 278 26.07 -11.83 10.40
N HIS A 279 26.31 -11.45 9.14
CA HIS A 279 27.19 -10.33 8.84
C HIS A 279 26.49 -9.00 9.22
N PRO A 280 27.13 -8.10 9.97
CA PRO A 280 26.47 -6.93 10.58
C PRO A 280 25.90 -5.94 9.58
N ARG A 281 26.35 -5.95 8.33
CA ARG A 281 25.89 -5.06 7.26
C ARG A 281 25.02 -5.75 6.20
N VAL A 282 24.57 -6.98 6.44
CA VAL A 282 23.78 -7.78 5.49
C VAL A 282 22.42 -8.12 6.11
N LYS A 283 21.35 -7.86 5.37
CA LYS A 283 19.98 -8.13 5.79
C LYS A 283 19.12 -8.58 4.58
N ILE A 284 19.44 -9.78 4.09
CA ILE A 284 18.71 -10.40 2.97
C ILE A 284 17.30 -10.76 3.43
N LEU A 285 16.29 -10.42 2.63
CA LEU A 285 14.90 -10.80 2.87
C LEU A 285 14.68 -12.28 2.54
N GLN A 286 13.47 -12.79 2.86
CA GLN A 286 13.08 -14.15 2.51
C GLN A 286 12.54 -14.20 1.08
N PRO A 287 12.93 -15.22 0.28
CA PRO A 287 12.33 -15.45 -1.03
C PRO A 287 10.89 -15.95 -0.90
N GLY A 288 10.17 -15.92 -2.01
CA GLY A 288 8.79 -16.40 -2.09
C GLY A 288 8.43 -16.89 -3.50
N PRO A 289 7.14 -17.17 -3.76
CA PRO A 289 6.69 -17.61 -5.08
C PRO A 289 6.62 -16.47 -6.10
N GLY A 290 6.75 -15.22 -5.65
CA GLY A 290 6.64 -13.98 -6.41
C GLY A 290 6.30 -12.83 -5.48
N VAL A 291 5.96 -11.67 -6.04
CA VAL A 291 5.55 -10.46 -5.31
C VAL A 291 4.17 -10.05 -5.76
N GLY A 292 3.22 -10.04 -4.83
CA GLY A 292 1.84 -9.63 -5.06
C GLY A 292 1.45 -8.39 -4.26
N GLY A 293 0.16 -8.06 -4.31
CA GLY A 293 -0.41 -6.89 -3.66
C GLY A 293 -0.32 -5.63 -4.51
N HIS A 294 -1.01 -4.57 -4.08
CA HIS A 294 -1.22 -3.35 -4.88
C HIS A 294 -0.04 -2.38 -4.90
N CYS A 295 0.91 -2.52 -3.97
CA CYS A 295 1.95 -1.49 -3.78
C CYS A 295 3.28 -1.96 -4.36
N ILE A 296 3.87 -3.04 -3.79
CA ILE A 296 5.24 -3.44 -4.15
C ILE A 296 5.32 -3.93 -5.61
N ALA A 297 4.27 -4.55 -6.13
CA ALA A 297 4.23 -4.99 -7.53
C ALA A 297 3.98 -3.83 -8.53
N VAL A 298 3.50 -2.67 -8.07
CA VAL A 298 3.03 -1.54 -8.91
C VAL A 298 3.96 -0.34 -8.83
N ASP A 299 4.23 0.18 -7.63
CA ASP A 299 4.91 1.45 -7.42
C ASP A 299 6.30 1.56 -8.09
N PRO A 300 7.13 0.49 -8.16
CA PRO A 300 8.40 0.58 -8.85
C PRO A 300 8.28 0.91 -10.35
N TRP A 301 7.17 0.50 -10.98
CA TRP A 301 6.90 0.84 -12.37
C TRP A 301 6.68 2.34 -12.58
N PHE A 302 6.23 3.09 -11.57
CA PHE A 302 6.10 4.54 -11.64
C PHE A 302 7.48 5.22 -11.78
N ILE A 303 8.50 4.72 -11.07
CA ILE A 303 9.89 5.20 -11.26
C ILE A 303 10.41 4.81 -12.64
N VAL A 304 10.17 3.56 -13.06
CA VAL A 304 10.62 3.05 -14.37
C VAL A 304 9.98 3.84 -15.52
N ALA A 305 8.69 4.17 -15.42
CA ALA A 305 7.99 4.97 -16.42
C ALA A 305 8.51 6.42 -16.47
N GLY A 306 8.84 7.00 -15.31
CA GLY A 306 9.33 8.37 -15.20
C GLY A 306 10.76 8.56 -15.76
N ASP A 307 11.64 7.57 -15.56
CA ASP A 307 13.02 7.61 -16.09
C ASP A 307 13.50 6.21 -16.50
N PRO A 308 13.06 5.72 -17.66
CA PRO A 308 13.42 4.38 -18.14
C PRO A 308 14.91 4.21 -18.46
N ALA A 309 15.62 5.30 -18.70
CA ALA A 309 17.04 5.26 -19.02
C ALA A 309 17.91 4.95 -17.80
N ASN A 310 17.55 5.48 -16.64
CA ASN A 310 18.31 5.33 -15.40
C ASN A 310 17.74 4.24 -14.46
N ALA A 311 16.43 3.95 -14.50
CA ALA A 311 15.77 2.98 -13.62
C ALA A 311 16.03 1.50 -14.00
N LYS A 312 17.28 1.16 -14.36
CA LYS A 312 17.67 -0.19 -14.85
C LYS A 312 17.58 -1.26 -13.77
N LEU A 313 18.08 -0.98 -12.57
CA LEU A 313 18.07 -1.91 -11.45
C LEU A 313 16.63 -2.19 -10.99
N ILE A 314 15.80 -1.14 -10.86
CA ILE A 314 14.43 -1.25 -10.42
C ILE A 314 13.61 -2.07 -11.43
N ARG A 315 13.79 -1.81 -12.73
CA ARG A 315 13.18 -2.61 -13.79
C ARG A 315 13.60 -4.08 -13.71
N ALA A 316 14.91 -4.36 -13.64
CA ALA A 316 15.42 -5.72 -13.56
C ALA A 316 14.87 -6.46 -12.33
N ALA A 317 14.75 -5.79 -11.18
CA ALA A 317 14.18 -6.37 -9.98
C ALA A 317 12.70 -6.76 -10.19
N ARG A 318 11.91 -5.88 -10.83
CA ARG A 318 10.51 -6.21 -11.18
C ARG A 318 10.43 -7.41 -12.13
N GLU A 319 11.28 -7.45 -13.16
CA GLU A 319 11.33 -8.57 -14.11
C GLU A 319 11.70 -9.90 -13.42
N VAL A 320 12.63 -9.87 -12.45
CA VAL A 320 12.96 -11.04 -11.61
C VAL A 320 11.76 -11.49 -10.79
N ASN A 321 11.07 -10.57 -10.12
CA ASN A 321 9.92 -10.88 -9.28
C ASN A 321 8.72 -11.36 -10.11
N ASP A 322 8.47 -10.78 -11.28
CA ASP A 322 7.39 -11.17 -12.20
C ASP A 322 7.68 -12.54 -12.88
N ARG A 323 8.96 -12.89 -13.08
CA ARG A 323 9.37 -14.21 -13.60
C ARG A 323 9.30 -15.33 -12.55
N LYS A 324 9.36 -15.00 -11.28
CA LYS A 324 9.44 -16.01 -10.20
C LYS A 324 8.27 -16.99 -10.18
N PRO A 325 7.00 -16.60 -10.37
CA PRO A 325 5.89 -17.54 -10.49
C PRO A 325 6.10 -18.59 -11.61
N HIS A 326 6.55 -18.14 -12.78
CA HIS A 326 6.82 -19.04 -13.92
C HIS A 326 7.91 -20.08 -13.60
N TRP A 327 8.98 -19.65 -12.93
CA TRP A 327 10.02 -20.57 -12.47
C TRP A 327 9.48 -21.62 -11.48
N VAL A 328 8.57 -21.25 -10.58
CA VAL A 328 7.91 -22.20 -9.66
C VAL A 328 7.06 -23.20 -10.45
N ILE A 329 6.29 -22.73 -11.45
CA ILE A 329 5.46 -23.59 -12.30
C ILE A 329 6.32 -24.60 -13.07
N GLU A 330 7.42 -24.16 -13.69
CA GLU A 330 8.38 -25.02 -14.38
C GLU A 330 8.93 -26.12 -13.43
N HIS A 331 9.23 -25.75 -12.20
CA HIS A 331 9.71 -26.70 -11.19
C HIS A 331 8.63 -27.73 -10.78
N VAL A 332 7.38 -27.29 -10.64
CA VAL A 332 6.23 -28.19 -10.39
C VAL A 332 6.05 -29.15 -11.58
N GLU A 333 6.14 -28.67 -12.80
CA GLU A 333 6.02 -29.48 -14.01
C GLU A 333 7.12 -30.55 -14.09
N GLU A 334 8.36 -30.20 -13.78
CA GLU A 334 9.47 -31.18 -13.71
C GLU A 334 9.23 -32.25 -12.65
N CYS A 335 8.68 -31.87 -11.49
CA CYS A 335 8.34 -32.84 -10.43
C CYS A 335 7.17 -33.71 -10.83
N ALA A 336 6.12 -33.16 -11.47
CA ALA A 336 4.95 -33.88 -11.92
C ALA A 336 5.30 -34.98 -12.95
N LYS A 337 6.24 -34.71 -13.85
CA LYS A 337 6.72 -35.71 -14.84
C LYS A 337 7.34 -36.98 -14.21
N ARG A 338 7.72 -36.94 -12.93
CA ARG A 338 8.31 -38.08 -12.20
C ARG A 338 7.27 -38.95 -11.49
N VAL A 339 5.99 -38.56 -11.53
CA VAL A 339 4.90 -39.22 -10.80
C VAL A 339 3.83 -39.68 -11.76
N VAL A 340 3.39 -40.91 -11.62
CA VAL A 340 2.25 -41.44 -12.40
C VAL A 340 0.97 -40.91 -11.77
N LYS A 341 0.16 -40.16 -12.55
CA LYS A 341 -1.06 -39.48 -12.07
C LYS A 341 -0.77 -38.57 -10.86
N PRO A 342 -0.01 -37.48 -11.02
CA PRO A 342 0.34 -36.63 -9.94
C PRO A 342 -0.88 -35.97 -9.28
N VAL A 343 -0.87 -35.95 -7.94
CA VAL A 343 -1.82 -35.20 -7.12
C VAL A 343 -1.04 -34.11 -6.40
N ILE A 344 -1.37 -32.86 -6.64
CA ILE A 344 -0.62 -31.69 -6.21
C ILE A 344 -1.44 -30.92 -5.16
N ALA A 345 -0.98 -30.87 -3.91
CA ALA A 345 -1.54 -30.03 -2.89
C ALA A 345 -0.92 -28.64 -2.96
N CYS A 346 -1.72 -27.62 -3.28
CA CYS A 346 -1.31 -26.22 -3.32
C CYS A 346 -1.72 -25.54 -2.01
N LEU A 347 -0.74 -25.13 -1.19
CA LEU A 347 -0.97 -24.58 0.13
C LEU A 347 -0.86 -23.05 0.13
N GLY A 348 -2.03 -22.39 0.10
CA GLY A 348 -2.22 -20.95 0.12
C GLY A 348 -2.46 -20.33 -1.24
N LEU A 349 -3.40 -19.38 -1.29
CA LEU A 349 -3.75 -18.59 -2.46
C LEU A 349 -3.53 -17.09 -2.26
N SER A 350 -3.53 -16.59 -1.01
CA SER A 350 -3.43 -15.17 -0.72
C SER A 350 -2.02 -14.62 -1.05
N PHE A 351 -1.93 -13.31 -1.29
CA PHE A 351 -0.62 -12.69 -1.56
C PHE A 351 0.26 -12.56 -0.30
N LYS A 352 -0.33 -12.69 0.87
CA LYS A 352 0.34 -12.55 2.17
C LYS A 352 -0.25 -13.54 3.18
N ALA A 353 0.56 -13.98 4.13
CA ALA A 353 0.11 -14.87 5.20
C ALA A 353 -1.00 -14.26 6.08
N ASP A 354 -1.94 -15.12 6.47
CA ASP A 354 -3.00 -14.83 7.44
C ASP A 354 -3.96 -13.70 7.02
N VAL A 355 -4.19 -13.55 5.70
CA VAL A 355 -5.20 -12.66 5.11
C VAL A 355 -5.98 -13.40 4.03
N ASP A 356 -7.15 -12.90 3.68
CA ASP A 356 -8.05 -13.39 2.62
C ASP A 356 -7.89 -12.65 1.27
N ASP A 357 -6.89 -11.77 1.15
CA ASP A 357 -6.68 -10.92 -0.02
C ASP A 357 -5.92 -11.67 -1.13
N LEU A 358 -6.59 -11.86 -2.27
CA LEU A 358 -6.06 -12.55 -3.45
C LEU A 358 -5.56 -11.61 -4.56
N ARG A 359 -5.65 -10.30 -4.37
CA ARG A 359 -5.32 -9.32 -5.40
C ARG A 359 -3.84 -9.42 -5.80
N GLU A 360 -3.60 -9.54 -7.11
CA GLU A 360 -2.24 -9.70 -7.67
C GLU A 360 -1.44 -10.82 -6.94
N SER A 361 -2.13 -11.88 -6.49
CA SER A 361 -1.44 -12.96 -5.79
C SER A 361 -0.67 -13.87 -6.74
N PRO A 362 0.66 -13.98 -6.60
CA PRO A 362 1.45 -14.93 -7.36
C PRO A 362 1.11 -16.39 -7.02
N ALA A 363 0.62 -16.66 -5.81
CA ALA A 363 0.16 -17.99 -5.42
C ALA A 363 -1.09 -18.41 -6.22
N ALA A 364 -2.08 -17.52 -6.33
CA ALA A 364 -3.27 -17.78 -7.14
C ALA A 364 -2.95 -17.90 -8.64
N GLU A 365 -2.02 -17.09 -9.16
CA GLU A 365 -1.53 -17.18 -10.53
C GLU A 365 -0.89 -18.54 -10.80
N ILE A 366 0.02 -19.00 -9.94
CA ILE A 366 0.68 -20.30 -10.05
C ILE A 366 -0.35 -21.43 -10.09
N VAL A 367 -1.34 -21.41 -9.20
CA VAL A 367 -2.36 -22.48 -9.15
C VAL A 367 -3.22 -22.50 -10.40
N ARG A 368 -3.64 -21.34 -10.93
CA ARG A 368 -4.37 -21.24 -12.20
C ARG A 368 -3.57 -21.80 -13.38
N GLU A 369 -2.29 -21.46 -13.43
CA GLU A 369 -1.42 -21.92 -14.51
C GLU A 369 -1.14 -23.43 -14.43
N ILE A 370 -0.96 -24.00 -13.23
CA ILE A 370 -0.84 -25.45 -13.03
C ILE A 370 -2.13 -26.16 -13.51
N GLN A 371 -3.30 -25.61 -13.21
CA GLN A 371 -4.58 -26.10 -13.67
C GLN A 371 -4.69 -26.03 -15.20
N ALA A 372 -4.38 -24.88 -15.80
CA ALA A 372 -4.45 -24.66 -17.25
C ALA A 372 -3.52 -25.61 -18.03
N ARG A 373 -2.34 -25.92 -17.49
CA ARG A 373 -1.40 -26.88 -18.08
C ARG A 373 -1.77 -28.34 -17.80
N ASN A 374 -2.80 -28.59 -16.99
CA ASN A 374 -3.24 -29.96 -16.62
C ASN A 374 -2.08 -30.83 -16.07
N LEU A 375 -1.29 -30.27 -15.14
CA LEU A 375 -0.11 -30.94 -14.61
C LEU A 375 -0.44 -32.09 -13.62
N GLY A 376 -1.68 -32.23 -13.19
CA GLY A 376 -2.17 -33.27 -12.29
C GLY A 376 -3.49 -32.89 -11.62
N GLU A 377 -3.99 -33.76 -10.75
CA GLU A 377 -5.12 -33.45 -9.87
C GLU A 377 -4.70 -32.38 -8.86
N LEU A 378 -5.49 -31.29 -8.74
CA LEU A 378 -5.21 -30.22 -7.81
C LEU A 378 -6.04 -30.35 -6.53
N LEU A 379 -5.39 -30.17 -5.40
CA LEU A 379 -5.99 -30.06 -4.07
C LEU A 379 -5.60 -28.68 -3.50
N VAL A 380 -6.52 -27.72 -3.58
CA VAL A 380 -6.23 -26.32 -3.22
C VAL A 380 -6.67 -26.04 -1.79
N VAL A 381 -5.75 -25.54 -0.97
CA VAL A 381 -5.99 -25.24 0.45
C VAL A 381 -5.79 -23.75 0.70
N GLU A 382 -6.86 -23.03 1.09
CA GLU A 382 -6.78 -21.64 1.55
C GLU A 382 -7.60 -21.48 2.83
N PRO A 383 -6.95 -21.38 3.98
CA PRO A 383 -7.62 -21.36 5.28
C PRO A 383 -8.50 -20.13 5.55
N HIS A 384 -8.24 -19.04 4.82
CA HIS A 384 -8.92 -17.75 5.03
C HIS A 384 -10.07 -17.51 4.08
N LEU A 385 -10.40 -18.48 3.20
CA LEU A 385 -11.52 -18.42 2.29
C LEU A 385 -12.50 -19.56 2.57
N LEU A 386 -13.79 -19.25 2.50
CA LEU A 386 -14.86 -20.24 2.52
C LEU A 386 -15.17 -20.82 1.14
N PHE A 387 -14.88 -20.05 0.09
CA PHE A 387 -15.18 -20.38 -1.31
C PHE A 387 -14.23 -19.64 -2.25
N HIS A 388 -13.92 -20.26 -3.40
CA HIS A 388 -13.24 -19.62 -4.52
C HIS A 388 -13.95 -19.96 -5.84
N PRO A 389 -14.14 -19.00 -6.76
CA PRO A 389 -14.90 -19.25 -7.99
C PRO A 389 -14.24 -20.24 -8.95
N ASP A 390 -12.90 -20.28 -8.97
CA ASP A 390 -12.12 -21.07 -9.93
C ASP A 390 -11.63 -22.41 -9.35
N PHE A 391 -11.60 -22.57 -8.01
CA PHE A 391 -11.02 -23.73 -7.34
C PHE A 391 -11.95 -24.33 -6.30
N GLU A 392 -12.02 -25.65 -6.26
CA GLU A 392 -12.58 -26.38 -5.11
C GLU A 392 -11.56 -26.37 -3.98
N LEU A 393 -11.96 -25.77 -2.85
CA LEU A 393 -11.11 -25.71 -1.66
C LEU A 393 -11.30 -27.00 -0.84
N VAL A 394 -10.18 -27.61 -0.46
CA VAL A 394 -10.16 -28.82 0.36
C VAL A 394 -9.49 -28.56 1.71
N ARG A 395 -9.73 -29.46 2.66
CA ARG A 395 -9.09 -29.37 3.97
C ARG A 395 -7.60 -29.73 3.88
N LEU A 396 -6.81 -29.11 4.73
CA LEU A 396 -5.35 -29.30 4.77
C LEU A 396 -4.95 -30.77 5.03
N ASP A 397 -5.62 -31.43 5.97
CA ASP A 397 -5.39 -32.84 6.30
C ASP A 397 -5.69 -33.78 5.13
N GLU A 398 -6.79 -33.54 4.42
CA GLU A 398 -7.15 -34.27 3.21
C GLU A 398 -6.14 -34.05 2.08
N ALA A 399 -5.82 -32.78 1.80
CA ALA A 399 -4.87 -32.44 0.74
C ALA A 399 -3.51 -33.09 0.96
N VAL A 400 -2.97 -33.01 2.18
CA VAL A 400 -1.68 -33.60 2.52
C VAL A 400 -1.75 -35.13 2.47
N ALA A 401 -2.84 -35.76 2.90
CA ALA A 401 -2.94 -37.22 2.86
C ALA A 401 -2.92 -37.76 1.42
N ARG A 402 -3.60 -37.10 0.47
CA ARG A 402 -3.76 -37.57 -0.92
C ARG A 402 -2.61 -37.17 -1.84
N ALA A 403 -1.92 -36.07 -1.56
CA ALA A 403 -0.93 -35.51 -2.46
C ALA A 403 0.33 -36.37 -2.61
N ASN A 404 0.90 -36.38 -3.82
CA ASN A 404 2.26 -36.83 -4.11
C ASN A 404 3.25 -35.66 -4.06
N ILE A 405 2.78 -34.47 -4.46
CA ILE A 405 3.54 -33.21 -4.48
C ILE A 405 2.85 -32.22 -3.55
N VAL A 406 3.60 -31.62 -2.65
CA VAL A 406 3.11 -30.56 -1.77
C VAL A 406 3.84 -29.26 -2.13
N LEU A 407 3.08 -28.29 -2.66
CA LEU A 407 3.56 -26.99 -3.05
C LEU A 407 3.14 -25.93 -2.00
N VAL A 408 4.11 -25.40 -1.26
CA VAL A 408 3.88 -24.36 -0.26
C VAL A 408 4.04 -22.99 -0.92
N LEU A 409 2.95 -22.23 -1.04
CA LEU A 409 2.94 -20.93 -1.67
C LEU A 409 2.82 -19.77 -0.66
N VAL A 410 2.09 -19.99 0.44
CA VAL A 410 1.89 -18.99 1.50
C VAL A 410 2.23 -19.58 2.86
N ASP A 411 2.80 -18.78 3.74
CA ASP A 411 3.25 -19.22 5.07
C ASP A 411 2.21 -18.96 6.19
N HIS A 412 0.94 -19.35 5.94
CA HIS A 412 -0.11 -19.26 6.94
C HIS A 412 0.25 -19.99 8.25
N LYS A 413 -0.20 -19.44 9.39
CA LYS A 413 0.00 -20.07 10.71
C LYS A 413 -0.52 -21.50 10.77
N GLN A 414 -1.57 -21.83 10.04
CA GLN A 414 -2.13 -23.17 10.00
C GLN A 414 -1.17 -24.17 9.36
N PHE A 415 -0.44 -23.79 8.31
CA PHE A 415 0.53 -24.65 7.64
C PHE A 415 1.77 -24.90 8.50
N LYS A 416 2.17 -23.95 9.34
CA LYS A 416 3.27 -24.11 10.30
C LYS A 416 3.02 -25.20 11.35
N ARG A 417 1.77 -25.66 11.50
CA ARG A 417 1.39 -26.74 12.41
C ARG A 417 1.50 -28.14 11.79
N LEU A 418 1.71 -28.23 10.46
CA LEU A 418 1.93 -29.51 9.81
C LEU A 418 3.20 -30.17 10.35
N ARG A 419 3.07 -31.44 10.68
CA ARG A 419 4.22 -32.24 11.13
C ARG A 419 5.07 -32.61 9.91
N ARG A 420 6.38 -32.49 10.05
CA ARG A 420 7.33 -32.79 8.97
C ARG A 420 7.25 -34.25 8.51
N ASP A 421 6.94 -35.17 9.42
CA ASP A 421 6.78 -36.61 9.14
C ASP A 421 5.63 -36.89 8.14
N ALA A 422 4.57 -36.08 8.11
CA ALA A 422 3.49 -36.18 7.13
C ALA A 422 3.95 -35.88 5.69
N LEU A 423 5.13 -35.31 5.52
CA LEU A 423 5.70 -34.91 4.22
C LEU A 423 6.85 -35.83 3.74
N ASN A 424 7.28 -36.81 4.54
CA ASN A 424 8.51 -37.61 4.29
C ASN A 424 8.46 -38.41 2.96
N GLU A 425 7.26 -38.84 2.51
CA GLU A 425 7.09 -39.61 1.28
C GLU A 425 6.61 -38.77 0.09
N LYS A 426 6.66 -37.45 0.21
CA LYS A 426 6.13 -36.51 -0.76
C LYS A 426 7.23 -35.67 -1.37
N ILE A 427 7.03 -35.25 -2.61
CA ILE A 427 7.88 -34.22 -3.23
C ILE A 427 7.43 -32.88 -2.64
N LEU A 428 8.32 -32.28 -1.87
CA LEU A 428 8.06 -30.97 -1.24
C LEU A 428 8.69 -29.85 -2.07
N ILE A 429 7.86 -28.91 -2.51
CA ILE A 429 8.28 -27.67 -3.15
C ILE A 429 7.90 -26.54 -2.18
N ASP A 430 8.86 -26.13 -1.37
CA ASP A 430 8.65 -25.13 -0.33
C ASP A 430 9.22 -23.77 -0.75
N THR A 431 8.36 -22.88 -1.25
CA THR A 431 8.76 -21.53 -1.68
C THR A 431 8.90 -20.56 -0.52
N ARG A 432 8.52 -20.97 0.70
CA ARG A 432 8.47 -20.11 1.89
C ARG A 432 9.42 -20.54 3.02
N GLY A 433 10.02 -21.73 2.89
CA GLY A 433 10.93 -22.26 3.89
C GLY A 433 10.27 -22.67 5.21
N LEU A 434 9.05 -23.19 5.15
CA LEU A 434 8.31 -23.60 6.35
C LEU A 434 8.82 -24.89 6.96
N PHE A 435 9.36 -25.82 6.13
CA PHE A 435 9.66 -27.20 6.50
C PHE A 435 11.15 -27.54 6.42
N LEU A 436 12.00 -26.58 6.65
CA LEU A 436 13.47 -26.71 6.65
C LEU A 436 14.01 -27.33 7.93
#